data_8e2b803c3dae7d9571d0b292133dfadb
#
_entry.id   8e2b803c3dae7d9571d0b292133dfadb
#
_cell.length_a   1.000
_cell.length_b   1.000
_cell.length_c   1.000
_cell.angle_alpha   90.00
_cell.angle_beta   90.00
_cell.angle_gamma   90.00
#
_symmetry.space_group_name_H-M   'P 1'
#
loop_
_entity.id
_entity.type
_entity.pdbx_description
1 polymer ?
#
loop_
_entity_poly.entity_id
_entity_poly.type
_entity_poly.pdbx_seq_one_letter_code
_entity_poly.pdbx_strand_id
1 'polypeptide(L)'
;MIQQLSDEQLATFDTEYVNEARWTIVNTMIQQSFPSGEFTFLDVGGGNGRFTDRILNAYPNAEGSVLDNSALLLERNRSHSRKTLIHASVEDLANHSQHYDIVFINWVLHHLVSQSYAQSRSNIVSTLNIVASLLSERGKISIFENMYDGLIIDSLPSYLIFHLTNSKAIAPLIRKLGANTAGIGVCFLPQKQWTSVFRQSCLHLLNYTDDPSDWHV
;
A
#
# COMPACT_ATOMS: atom_id res chain seq x y z
N MET A 1 -10.63 1.61 15.68
CA MET A 1 -9.91 0.33 15.47
C MET A 1 -10.00 0.00 13.99
N ILE A 2 -8.89 -0.31 13.34
CA ILE A 2 -8.83 -0.71 11.93
C ILE A 2 -9.40 -2.13 11.81
N GLN A 3 -10.24 -2.37 10.80
CA GLN A 3 -10.81 -3.69 10.52
C GLN A 3 -9.75 -4.56 9.83
N GLN A 4 -9.67 -5.84 10.20
CA GLN A 4 -8.70 -6.77 9.61
C GLN A 4 -9.41 -7.78 8.72
N LEU A 5 -8.72 -8.18 7.64
CA LEU A 5 -9.15 -9.26 6.76
C LEU A 5 -9.00 -10.62 7.48
N SER A 6 -9.88 -11.57 7.17
CA SER A 6 -9.73 -12.96 7.65
C SER A 6 -8.62 -13.68 6.88
N ASP A 7 -8.05 -14.76 7.45
CA ASP A 7 -7.04 -15.59 6.78
C ASP A 7 -7.51 -16.12 5.42
N GLU A 8 -8.80 -16.45 5.26
CA GLU A 8 -9.37 -16.87 3.98
C GLU A 8 -9.32 -15.74 2.94
N GLN A 9 -9.59 -14.50 3.36
CA GLN A 9 -9.48 -13.33 2.49
C GLN A 9 -8.02 -13.04 2.16
N LEU A 10 -7.11 -13.12 3.15
CA LEU A 10 -5.67 -12.92 2.97
C LEU A 10 -5.04 -13.97 2.04
N ALA A 11 -5.52 -15.21 2.08
CA ALA A 11 -5.02 -16.28 1.20
C ALA A 11 -5.21 -15.96 -0.31
N THR A 12 -6.17 -15.11 -0.67
CA THR A 12 -6.41 -14.69 -2.05
C THR A 12 -5.37 -13.68 -2.56
N PHE A 13 -4.61 -13.05 -1.67
CA PHE A 13 -3.57 -12.07 -1.99
C PHE A 13 -2.18 -12.69 -2.24
N ASP A 14 -2.10 -14.01 -2.49
CA ASP A 14 -0.83 -14.70 -2.78
C ASP A 14 -0.37 -14.48 -4.24
N THR A 15 -0.36 -13.23 -4.68
CA THR A 15 0.09 -12.85 -6.03
C THR A 15 1.04 -11.65 -5.95
N GLU A 16 1.84 -11.43 -6.98
CA GLU A 16 2.55 -10.18 -7.18
C GLU A 16 1.63 -9.21 -7.94
N TYR A 17 1.31 -8.09 -7.31
CA TYR A 17 0.44 -7.06 -7.90
C TYR A 17 1.19 -6.06 -8.79
N VAL A 18 2.53 -6.04 -8.74
CA VAL A 18 3.35 -5.16 -9.56
C VAL A 18 3.67 -5.86 -10.88
N ASN A 19 2.83 -5.65 -11.89
CA ASN A 19 3.04 -6.14 -13.25
C ASN A 19 4.22 -5.44 -13.95
N GLU A 20 4.53 -5.82 -15.21
CA GLU A 20 5.68 -5.26 -15.94
C GLU A 20 5.58 -3.75 -16.19
N ALA A 21 4.39 -3.21 -16.43
CA ALA A 21 4.19 -1.78 -16.65
C ALA A 21 4.49 -0.99 -15.36
N ARG A 22 3.93 -1.44 -14.23
CA ARG A 22 4.17 -0.87 -12.90
C ARG A 22 5.63 -1.02 -12.48
N TRP A 23 6.22 -2.18 -12.74
CA TRP A 23 7.64 -2.39 -12.50
C TRP A 23 8.52 -1.38 -13.25
N THR A 24 8.20 -1.10 -14.51
CA THR A 24 8.93 -0.11 -15.30
C THR A 24 8.90 1.28 -14.64
N ILE A 25 7.75 1.70 -14.11
CA ILE A 25 7.60 2.96 -13.39
C ILE A 25 8.48 2.97 -12.13
N VAL A 26 8.36 1.91 -11.29
CA VAL A 26 9.15 1.77 -10.06
C VAL A 26 10.64 1.74 -10.37
N ASN A 27 11.06 0.91 -11.32
CA ASN A 27 12.45 0.75 -11.69
C ASN A 27 13.07 2.08 -12.21
N THR A 28 12.31 2.82 -13.00
CA THR A 28 12.74 4.16 -13.47
C THR A 28 12.92 5.12 -12.29
N MET A 29 12.00 5.14 -11.35
CA MET A 29 12.09 5.97 -10.14
C MET A 29 13.32 5.59 -9.30
N ILE A 30 13.59 4.29 -9.10
CA ILE A 30 14.76 3.81 -8.36
C ILE A 30 16.04 4.24 -9.06
N GLN A 31 16.18 4.00 -10.37
CA GLN A 31 17.38 4.36 -11.15
C GLN A 31 17.68 5.86 -11.10
N GLN A 32 16.65 6.70 -11.17
CA GLN A 32 16.81 8.16 -11.09
C GLN A 32 17.18 8.62 -9.67
N SER A 33 16.69 7.96 -8.64
CA SER A 33 16.88 8.37 -7.25
C SER A 33 18.13 7.78 -6.62
N PHE A 34 18.50 6.57 -7.03
CA PHE A 34 19.60 5.77 -6.47
C PHE A 34 20.43 5.12 -7.61
N PRO A 35 21.14 5.91 -8.41
CA PRO A 35 21.84 5.43 -9.61
C PRO A 35 22.96 4.43 -9.30
N SER A 36 23.49 4.42 -8.06
CA SER A 36 24.46 3.40 -7.61
C SER A 36 23.81 2.02 -7.40
N GLY A 37 22.50 1.94 -7.29
CA GLY A 37 21.78 0.73 -6.90
C GLY A 37 21.96 0.33 -5.43
N GLU A 38 22.53 1.23 -4.61
CA GLU A 38 22.73 1.05 -3.17
C GLU A 38 21.68 1.85 -2.41
N PHE A 39 20.75 1.16 -1.77
CA PHE A 39 19.67 1.76 -0.97
C PHE A 39 19.03 0.72 -0.04
N THR A 40 18.42 1.21 1.03
CA THR A 40 17.57 0.43 1.91
C THR A 40 16.09 0.70 1.62
N PHE A 41 15.24 -0.32 1.73
CA PHE A 41 13.81 -0.12 1.51
C PHE A 41 12.93 -0.92 2.45
N LEU A 42 11.72 -0.41 2.65
CA LEU A 42 10.63 -1.05 3.38
C LEU A 42 9.44 -1.29 2.43
N ASP A 43 8.97 -2.52 2.37
CA ASP A 43 7.77 -2.93 1.64
C ASP A 43 6.63 -3.11 2.65
N VAL A 44 5.77 -2.09 2.75
CA VAL A 44 4.66 -2.04 3.71
C VAL A 44 3.49 -2.84 3.15
N GLY A 45 3.02 -3.83 3.92
CA GLY A 45 2.03 -4.80 3.47
C GLY A 45 2.58 -5.70 2.37
N GLY A 46 3.90 -5.98 2.39
CA GLY A 46 4.59 -6.71 1.34
C GLY A 46 4.27 -8.21 1.27
N GLY A 47 3.47 -8.72 2.22
CA GLY A 47 2.89 -10.05 2.21
C GLY A 47 3.91 -11.17 1.98
N ASN A 48 3.79 -11.88 0.85
CA ASN A 48 4.66 -12.99 0.48
C ASN A 48 6.05 -12.58 -0.04
N GLY A 49 6.35 -11.27 -0.08
CA GLY A 49 7.65 -10.70 -0.43
C GLY A 49 8.08 -10.83 -1.89
N ARG A 50 7.19 -11.19 -2.81
CA ARG A 50 7.54 -11.32 -4.25
C ARG A 50 8.03 -10.01 -4.85
N PHE A 51 7.40 -8.89 -4.51
CA PHE A 51 7.85 -7.58 -4.96
C PHE A 51 9.22 -7.22 -4.39
N THR A 52 9.44 -7.46 -3.10
CA THR A 52 10.75 -7.32 -2.45
C THR A 52 11.81 -8.18 -3.14
N ASP A 53 11.52 -9.46 -3.44
CA ASP A 53 12.43 -10.35 -4.15
C ASP A 53 12.79 -9.81 -5.54
N ARG A 54 11.83 -9.22 -6.24
CA ARG A 54 12.05 -8.61 -7.55
C ARG A 54 13.03 -7.43 -7.46
N ILE A 55 12.88 -6.56 -6.46
CA ILE A 55 13.82 -5.45 -6.23
C ILE A 55 15.22 -5.99 -5.90
N LEU A 56 15.34 -6.94 -4.97
CA LEU A 56 16.63 -7.50 -4.54
C LEU A 56 17.36 -8.23 -5.67
N ASN A 57 16.62 -8.83 -6.61
CA ASN A 57 17.19 -9.44 -7.82
C ASN A 57 17.70 -8.38 -8.82
N ALA A 58 16.99 -7.27 -8.96
CA ALA A 58 17.37 -6.19 -9.88
C ALA A 58 18.52 -5.32 -9.33
N TYR A 59 18.62 -5.20 -8.00
CA TYR A 59 19.58 -4.34 -7.31
C TYR A 59 20.42 -5.14 -6.30
N PRO A 60 21.58 -5.68 -6.72
CA PRO A 60 22.41 -6.54 -5.85
C PRO A 60 22.95 -5.88 -4.58
N ASN A 61 23.01 -4.56 -4.53
CA ASN A 61 23.50 -3.79 -3.38
C ASN A 61 22.37 -3.21 -2.51
N ALA A 62 21.11 -3.46 -2.84
CA ALA A 62 19.98 -3.02 -2.03
C ALA A 62 19.68 -4.00 -0.89
N GLU A 63 19.16 -3.48 0.22
CA GLU A 63 18.65 -4.27 1.35
C GLU A 63 17.18 -3.93 1.59
N GLY A 64 16.35 -4.94 1.83
CA GLY A 64 14.89 -4.79 1.96
C GLY A 64 14.33 -5.35 3.25
N SER A 65 13.28 -4.69 3.74
CA SER A 65 12.43 -5.21 4.81
C SER A 65 11.01 -5.39 4.29
N VAL A 66 10.39 -6.52 4.62
CA VAL A 66 8.96 -6.78 4.36
C VAL A 66 8.21 -6.62 5.67
N LEU A 67 7.32 -5.65 5.74
CA LEU A 67 6.43 -5.45 6.87
C LEU A 67 5.04 -5.97 6.51
N ASP A 68 4.52 -6.89 7.29
CA ASP A 68 3.14 -7.35 7.18
C ASP A 68 2.58 -7.78 8.54
N ASN A 69 1.30 -7.57 8.78
CA ASN A 69 0.62 -8.00 10.00
C ASN A 69 0.07 -9.43 9.91
N SER A 70 0.20 -10.10 8.75
CA SER A 70 -0.19 -11.48 8.53
C SER A 70 0.99 -12.42 8.61
N ALA A 71 1.06 -13.21 9.69
CA ALA A 71 2.05 -14.28 9.80
C ALA A 71 1.93 -15.28 8.64
N LEU A 72 0.69 -15.58 8.22
CA LEU A 72 0.39 -16.48 7.11
C LEU A 72 1.07 -16.05 5.78
N LEU A 73 1.04 -14.76 5.47
CA LEU A 73 1.68 -14.24 4.26
C LEU A 73 3.20 -14.17 4.42
N LEU A 74 3.69 -13.76 5.59
CA LEU A 74 5.12 -13.70 5.85
C LEU A 74 5.80 -15.08 5.79
N GLU A 75 5.15 -16.15 6.22
CA GLU A 75 5.65 -17.53 6.14
C GLU A 75 5.90 -18.01 4.70
N ARG A 76 5.25 -17.37 3.71
CA ARG A 76 5.41 -17.68 2.28
C ARG A 76 6.60 -16.99 1.63
N ASN A 77 7.32 -16.15 2.38
CA ASN A 77 8.51 -15.48 1.87
C ASN A 77 9.65 -16.46 1.61
N ARG A 78 10.34 -16.26 0.50
CA ARG A 78 11.60 -16.97 0.24
C ARG A 78 12.69 -16.37 1.11
N SER A 79 13.55 -17.22 1.68
CA SER A 79 14.72 -16.76 2.42
C SER A 79 15.69 -16.02 1.50
N HIS A 80 16.20 -14.88 1.94
CA HIS A 80 17.18 -14.08 1.21
C HIS A 80 18.08 -13.34 2.20
N SER A 81 19.42 -13.34 1.99
CA SER A 81 20.39 -12.76 2.94
C SER A 81 20.24 -11.23 3.15
N ARG A 82 19.67 -10.53 2.19
CA ARG A 82 19.43 -9.08 2.21
C ARG A 82 17.97 -8.70 2.46
N LYS A 83 17.15 -9.65 2.95
CA LYS A 83 15.74 -9.44 3.24
C LYS A 83 15.43 -9.72 4.71
N THR A 84 14.82 -8.76 5.38
CA THR A 84 14.32 -8.89 6.75
C THR A 84 12.78 -8.97 6.74
N LEU A 85 12.20 -9.87 7.53
CA LEU A 85 10.76 -9.96 7.71
C LEU A 85 10.36 -9.34 9.04
N ILE A 86 9.36 -8.48 9.03
CA ILE A 86 8.84 -7.76 10.20
C ILE A 86 7.35 -8.10 10.34
N HIS A 87 7.03 -8.95 11.33
CA HIS A 87 5.64 -9.26 11.67
C HIS A 87 5.10 -8.20 12.63
N ALA A 88 4.52 -7.15 12.08
CA ALA A 88 3.99 -6.02 12.84
C ALA A 88 2.99 -5.21 11.99
N SER A 89 2.23 -4.33 12.61
CA SER A 89 1.49 -3.27 11.93
C SER A 89 2.38 -2.03 11.72
N VAL A 90 1.95 -1.10 10.87
CA VAL A 90 2.70 0.17 10.68
C VAL A 90 2.73 0.98 11.97
N GLU A 91 1.65 0.92 12.76
CA GLU A 91 1.54 1.62 14.04
C GLU A 91 2.62 1.20 15.04
N ASP A 92 3.04 -0.07 14.98
CA ASP A 92 4.09 -0.61 15.85
C ASP A 92 5.49 -0.04 15.51
N LEU A 93 5.65 0.52 14.30
CA LEU A 93 6.89 1.13 13.84
C LEU A 93 7.06 2.61 14.24
N ALA A 94 6.10 3.21 14.93
CA ALA A 94 6.14 4.63 15.28
C ALA A 94 7.40 5.06 16.07
N ASN A 95 8.06 4.13 16.76
CA ASN A 95 9.31 4.36 17.50
C ASN A 95 10.49 3.53 16.95
N HIS A 96 10.40 3.06 15.72
CA HIS A 96 11.45 2.25 15.10
C HIS A 96 12.64 3.15 14.75
N SER A 97 13.85 2.69 15.08
CA SER A 97 15.07 3.47 14.86
C SER A 97 15.67 3.33 13.47
N GLN A 98 15.23 2.34 12.70
CA GLN A 98 15.72 2.11 11.34
C GLN A 98 15.04 3.08 10.37
N HIS A 99 15.84 3.69 9.50
CA HIS A 99 15.37 4.57 8.42
C HIS A 99 15.63 3.92 7.07
N TYR A 100 14.77 4.25 6.10
CA TYR A 100 14.78 3.67 4.78
C TYR A 100 14.90 4.75 3.70
N ASP A 101 15.64 4.44 2.65
CA ASP A 101 15.77 5.31 1.47
C ASP A 101 14.52 5.27 0.59
N ILE A 102 13.79 4.13 0.59
CA ILE A 102 12.51 4.02 -0.10
C ILE A 102 11.52 3.26 0.79
N VAL A 103 10.30 3.77 0.89
CA VAL A 103 9.17 3.02 1.44
C VAL A 103 8.16 2.78 0.33
N PHE A 104 7.86 1.52 0.04
CA PHE A 104 6.84 1.10 -0.91
C PHE A 104 5.55 0.78 -0.18
N ILE A 105 4.42 1.25 -0.72
CA ILE A 105 3.08 0.96 -0.24
C ILE A 105 2.21 0.63 -1.46
N ASN A 106 2.01 -0.67 -1.69
CA ASN A 106 1.32 -1.16 -2.89
C ASN A 106 -0.03 -1.75 -2.50
N TRP A 107 -1.14 -1.06 -2.82
CA TRP A 107 -2.53 -1.49 -2.53
C TRP A 107 -2.82 -1.84 -1.06
N VAL A 108 -2.31 -1.03 -0.13
CA VAL A 108 -2.45 -1.25 1.31
C VAL A 108 -3.34 -0.21 1.97
N LEU A 109 -3.20 1.07 1.57
CA LEU A 109 -3.81 2.17 2.30
C LEU A 109 -5.34 2.13 2.29
N HIS A 110 -5.94 1.63 1.21
CA HIS A 110 -7.40 1.46 1.13
C HIS A 110 -7.96 0.39 2.08
N HIS A 111 -7.11 -0.47 2.65
CA HIS A 111 -7.50 -1.45 3.67
C HIS A 111 -7.50 -0.87 5.10
N LEU A 112 -7.05 0.36 5.32
CA LEU A 112 -7.05 1.02 6.62
C LEU A 112 -8.46 1.49 7.03
N VAL A 113 -9.42 0.58 6.94
CA VAL A 113 -10.85 0.84 7.12
C VAL A 113 -11.24 0.90 8.58
N SER A 114 -12.12 1.84 8.91
CA SER A 114 -12.75 2.02 10.22
C SER A 114 -14.27 2.14 10.05
N GLN A 115 -14.97 2.53 11.12
CA GLN A 115 -16.43 2.61 11.12
C GLN A 115 -17.00 3.70 10.18
N SER A 116 -16.21 4.72 9.84
CA SER A 116 -16.62 5.79 8.94
C SER A 116 -15.55 6.08 7.90
N TYR A 117 -15.97 6.61 6.75
CA TYR A 117 -15.07 7.07 5.69
C TYR A 117 -14.06 8.11 6.19
N ALA A 118 -14.54 9.07 7.00
CA ALA A 118 -13.68 10.10 7.56
C ALA A 118 -12.60 9.52 8.50
N GLN A 119 -12.95 8.55 9.34
CA GLN A 119 -12.00 7.89 10.23
C GLN A 119 -11.00 7.03 9.43
N SER A 120 -11.45 6.33 8.39
CA SER A 120 -10.59 5.55 7.50
C SER A 120 -9.57 6.45 6.79
N ARG A 121 -10.01 7.61 6.29
CA ARG A 121 -9.12 8.62 5.74
C ARG A 121 -8.11 9.14 6.78
N SER A 122 -8.54 9.36 8.01
CA SER A 122 -7.64 9.76 9.12
C SER A 122 -6.60 8.68 9.42
N ASN A 123 -6.96 7.39 9.34
CA ASN A 123 -6.00 6.29 9.48
C ASN A 123 -4.93 6.35 8.39
N ILE A 124 -5.30 6.63 7.13
CA ILE A 124 -4.34 6.79 6.04
C ILE A 124 -3.34 7.93 6.35
N VAL A 125 -3.83 9.08 6.83
CA VAL A 125 -2.96 10.20 7.22
C VAL A 125 -2.02 9.79 8.36
N SER A 126 -2.53 9.11 9.39
CA SER A 126 -1.71 8.66 10.53
C SER A 126 -0.63 7.67 10.09
N THR A 127 -0.98 6.71 9.24
CA THR A 127 -0.03 5.74 8.67
C THR A 127 1.05 6.45 7.86
N LEU A 128 0.69 7.41 7.00
CA LEU A 128 1.67 8.17 6.22
C LEU A 128 2.58 9.04 7.09
N ASN A 129 2.10 9.57 8.21
CA ASN A 129 2.95 10.28 9.17
C ASN A 129 4.00 9.34 9.80
N ILE A 130 3.61 8.13 10.17
CA ILE A 130 4.56 7.13 10.69
C ILE A 130 5.57 6.75 9.61
N VAL A 131 5.09 6.44 8.41
CA VAL A 131 5.98 6.11 7.28
C VAL A 131 6.95 7.25 6.96
N ALA A 132 6.48 8.50 6.99
CA ALA A 132 7.34 9.66 6.78
C ALA A 132 8.46 9.75 7.83
N SER A 133 8.21 9.37 9.10
CA SER A 133 9.24 9.35 10.14
C SER A 133 10.28 8.23 9.97
N LEU A 134 9.99 7.23 9.16
CA LEU A 134 10.91 6.14 8.83
C LEU A 134 11.82 6.44 7.62
N LEU A 135 11.65 7.60 6.98
CA LEU A 135 12.49 7.96 5.84
C LEU A 135 13.87 8.47 6.27
N SER A 136 14.88 8.08 5.50
CA SER A 136 16.19 8.73 5.55
C SER A 136 16.09 10.17 5.02
N GLU A 137 17.13 10.99 5.19
CA GLU A 137 17.16 12.38 4.72
C GLU A 137 16.85 12.53 3.22
N ARG A 138 17.23 11.55 2.41
CA ARG A 138 16.93 11.47 0.97
C ARG A 138 15.75 10.56 0.63
N GLY A 139 15.06 10.07 1.67
CA GLY A 139 14.05 9.05 1.57
C GLY A 139 12.84 9.47 0.74
N LYS A 140 12.21 8.50 0.07
CA LYS A 140 11.03 8.67 -0.77
C LYS A 140 9.99 7.61 -0.46
N ILE A 141 8.71 7.96 -0.69
CA ILE A 141 7.60 7.02 -0.61
C ILE A 141 7.10 6.78 -2.03
N SER A 142 6.93 5.52 -2.39
CA SER A 142 6.26 5.08 -3.61
C SER A 142 4.92 4.47 -3.23
N ILE A 143 3.82 5.03 -3.73
CA ILE A 143 2.46 4.58 -3.42
C ILE A 143 1.78 4.17 -4.72
N PHE A 144 1.24 2.93 -4.75
CA PHE A 144 0.28 2.49 -5.75
C PHE A 144 -1.07 2.31 -5.09
N GLU A 145 -2.07 3.04 -5.57
CA GLU A 145 -3.45 2.95 -5.09
C GLU A 145 -4.46 3.21 -6.21
N ASN A 146 -5.59 2.55 -6.14
CA ASN A 146 -6.71 2.84 -7.01
C ASN A 146 -7.39 4.15 -6.59
N MET A 147 -7.69 5.00 -7.56
CA MET A 147 -8.43 6.24 -7.36
C MET A 147 -9.75 6.19 -8.12
N TYR A 148 -10.80 6.70 -7.51
CA TYR A 148 -12.13 6.76 -8.12
C TYR A 148 -12.67 8.19 -8.04
N ASP A 149 -12.56 8.91 -9.15
CA ASP A 149 -13.05 10.27 -9.30
C ASP A 149 -14.47 10.29 -9.87
N GLY A 150 -15.33 11.10 -9.29
CA GLY A 150 -16.70 11.29 -9.77
C GLY A 150 -16.78 12.39 -10.82
N LEU A 151 -17.71 12.24 -11.77
CA LEU A 151 -17.93 13.21 -12.85
C LEU A 151 -18.48 14.55 -12.36
N ILE A 152 -19.30 14.56 -11.30
CA ILE A 152 -19.96 15.77 -10.77
C ILE A 152 -19.47 16.04 -9.33
N ILE A 153 -19.41 15.01 -8.50
CA ILE A 153 -18.93 15.07 -7.14
C ILE A 153 -17.75 14.11 -7.02
N ASP A 154 -16.55 14.64 -6.93
CA ASP A 154 -15.30 13.86 -6.98
C ASP A 154 -15.29 12.66 -6.03
N SER A 155 -15.78 12.84 -4.79
CA SER A 155 -15.74 11.78 -3.75
C SER A 155 -16.91 10.81 -3.79
N LEU A 156 -17.91 11.00 -4.66
CA LEU A 156 -19.14 10.19 -4.65
C LEU A 156 -18.87 8.69 -4.92
N PRO A 157 -18.08 8.29 -5.94
CA PRO A 157 -17.79 6.87 -6.18
C PRO A 157 -17.06 6.24 -5.00
N SER A 158 -16.03 6.89 -4.49
CA SER A 158 -15.24 6.40 -3.35
C SER A 158 -16.11 6.22 -2.10
N TYR A 159 -17.01 7.16 -1.84
CA TYR A 159 -17.95 7.11 -0.72
C TYR A 159 -18.97 5.98 -0.89
N LEU A 160 -19.53 5.79 -2.08
CA LEU A 160 -20.46 4.70 -2.37
C LEU A 160 -19.78 3.34 -2.22
N ILE A 161 -18.58 3.17 -2.79
CA ILE A 161 -17.79 1.93 -2.66
C ILE A 161 -17.55 1.61 -1.19
N PHE A 162 -17.13 2.60 -0.39
CA PHE A 162 -16.92 2.42 1.04
C PHE A 162 -18.19 1.89 1.75
N HIS A 163 -19.34 2.53 1.55
CA HIS A 163 -20.58 2.12 2.21
C HIS A 163 -21.11 0.76 1.74
N LEU A 164 -21.00 0.46 0.45
CA LEU A 164 -21.40 -0.82 -0.09
C LEU A 164 -20.51 -1.96 0.44
N THR A 165 -19.20 -1.78 0.42
CA THR A 165 -18.25 -2.83 0.84
C THR A 165 -18.17 -3.01 2.36
N ASN A 166 -18.44 -1.94 3.13
CA ASN A 166 -18.44 -1.98 4.60
C ASN A 166 -19.77 -2.51 5.20
N SER A 167 -20.83 -2.59 4.39
CA SER A 167 -22.13 -3.05 4.86
C SER A 167 -22.19 -4.56 5.03
N LYS A 168 -22.33 -5.03 6.28
CA LYS A 168 -22.50 -6.46 6.59
C LYS A 168 -23.81 -7.03 6.04
N ALA A 169 -24.85 -6.20 5.90
CA ALA A 169 -26.16 -6.66 5.42
C ALA A 169 -26.13 -7.09 3.95
N ILE A 170 -25.36 -6.40 3.11
CA ILE A 170 -25.26 -6.69 1.67
C ILE A 170 -23.97 -7.45 1.31
N ALA A 171 -23.10 -7.74 2.28
CA ALA A 171 -21.84 -8.45 2.07
C ALA A 171 -22.00 -9.76 1.26
N PRO A 172 -23.02 -10.61 1.48
CA PRO A 172 -23.19 -11.82 0.69
C PRO A 172 -23.43 -11.55 -0.80
N LEU A 173 -24.14 -10.47 -1.12
CA LEU A 173 -24.37 -10.05 -2.51
C LEU A 173 -23.09 -9.49 -3.15
N ILE A 174 -22.38 -8.63 -2.43
CA ILE A 174 -21.15 -7.99 -2.90
C ILE A 174 -20.02 -9.02 -3.11
N ARG A 175 -19.94 -10.06 -2.28
CA ARG A 175 -19.03 -11.21 -2.50
C ARG A 175 -19.33 -11.96 -3.79
N LYS A 176 -20.61 -12.19 -4.12
CA LYS A 176 -20.99 -12.82 -5.38
C LYS A 176 -20.59 -12.00 -6.61
N LEU A 177 -20.42 -10.68 -6.46
CA LEU A 177 -19.91 -9.77 -7.50
C LEU A 177 -18.37 -9.70 -7.53
N GLY A 178 -17.68 -10.53 -6.74
CA GLY A 178 -16.23 -10.67 -6.77
C GLY A 178 -15.45 -9.79 -5.78
N ALA A 179 -16.13 -9.02 -4.89
CA ALA A 179 -15.43 -8.18 -3.92
C ALA A 179 -14.98 -8.98 -2.68
N ASN A 180 -13.71 -9.31 -2.59
CA ASN A 180 -13.10 -10.05 -1.47
C ASN A 180 -13.19 -9.32 -0.13
N THR A 181 -13.33 -7.99 -0.15
CA THR A 181 -13.38 -7.12 1.04
C THR A 181 -14.80 -6.87 1.54
N ALA A 182 -15.81 -7.55 0.97
CA ALA A 182 -17.22 -7.36 1.34
C ALA A 182 -17.47 -7.65 2.83
N GLY A 183 -18.05 -6.69 3.55
CA GLY A 183 -18.33 -6.71 4.98
C GLY A 183 -17.22 -6.15 5.87
N ILE A 184 -16.04 -5.86 5.30
CA ILE A 184 -14.91 -5.19 5.96
C ILE A 184 -14.71 -3.80 5.37
N GLY A 185 -14.91 -3.67 4.05
CA GLY A 185 -14.83 -2.42 3.33
C GLY A 185 -13.47 -2.12 2.70
N VAL A 186 -13.49 -1.08 1.87
CA VAL A 186 -12.30 -0.42 1.32
C VAL A 186 -12.51 1.09 1.34
N CYS A 187 -11.44 1.85 1.56
CA CYS A 187 -11.47 3.31 1.59
C CYS A 187 -10.61 3.88 0.46
N PHE A 188 -11.13 3.85 -0.75
CA PHE A 188 -10.49 4.55 -1.86
C PHE A 188 -10.67 6.05 -1.75
N LEU A 189 -9.69 6.81 -2.25
CA LEU A 189 -9.72 8.26 -2.27
C LEU A 189 -9.67 8.76 -3.70
N PRO A 190 -10.41 9.84 -4.04
CA PRO A 190 -10.24 10.53 -5.30
C PRO A 190 -8.94 11.36 -5.29
N GLN A 191 -8.44 11.71 -6.48
CA GLN A 191 -7.16 12.43 -6.65
C GLN A 191 -7.04 13.70 -5.78
N LYS A 192 -8.09 14.50 -5.69
CA LYS A 192 -8.09 15.72 -4.87
C LYS A 192 -7.93 15.43 -3.37
N GLN A 193 -8.47 14.31 -2.88
CA GLN A 193 -8.31 13.93 -1.48
C GLN A 193 -6.88 13.45 -1.20
N TRP A 194 -6.23 12.77 -2.15
CA TRP A 194 -4.82 12.39 -2.03
C TRP A 194 -3.92 13.61 -1.85
N THR A 195 -4.12 14.67 -2.63
CA THR A 195 -3.39 15.94 -2.45
C THR A 195 -3.56 16.50 -1.04
N SER A 196 -4.78 16.43 -0.48
CA SER A 196 -5.04 16.85 0.89
C SER A 196 -4.40 15.94 1.94
N VAL A 197 -4.38 14.62 1.70
CA VAL A 197 -3.74 13.64 2.58
C VAL A 197 -2.24 13.88 2.64
N PHE A 198 -1.56 14.02 1.49
CA PHE A 198 -0.13 14.30 1.45
C PHE A 198 0.24 15.59 2.21
N ARG A 199 -0.55 16.66 2.01
CA ARG A 199 -0.32 17.91 2.74
C ARG A 199 -0.45 17.75 4.27
N GLN A 200 -1.44 16.96 4.73
CA GLN A 200 -1.65 16.68 6.15
C GLN A 200 -0.56 15.80 6.75
N SER A 201 0.10 15.00 5.90
CA SER A 201 1.24 14.14 6.30
C SER A 201 2.61 14.80 6.05
N CYS A 202 2.64 16.12 5.79
CA CYS A 202 3.86 16.87 5.46
C CYS A 202 4.67 16.27 4.29
N LEU A 203 3.98 15.56 3.37
CA LEU A 203 4.57 14.98 2.18
C LEU A 203 4.37 15.87 0.97
N HIS A 204 5.37 15.87 0.08
CA HIS A 204 5.32 16.58 -1.21
C HIS A 204 5.27 15.57 -2.34
N LEU A 205 4.30 15.73 -3.25
CA LEU A 205 4.21 14.91 -4.45
C LEU A 205 5.35 15.30 -5.41
N LEU A 206 6.24 14.34 -5.68
CA LEU A 206 7.36 14.52 -6.61
C LEU A 206 6.98 14.16 -8.05
N ASN A 207 6.21 13.09 -8.21
CA ASN A 207 5.74 12.61 -9.50
C ASN A 207 4.40 11.88 -9.35
N TYR A 208 3.61 11.90 -10.41
CA TYR A 208 2.35 11.17 -10.52
C TYR A 208 2.27 10.56 -11.93
N THR A 209 1.86 9.32 -12.00
CA THR A 209 1.67 8.60 -13.25
C THR A 209 0.47 7.67 -13.12
N ASP A 210 -0.44 7.73 -14.07
CA ASP A 210 -1.50 6.74 -14.21
C ASP A 210 -0.94 5.42 -14.72
N ASP A 211 -1.49 4.30 -14.25
CA ASP A 211 -1.17 2.99 -14.80
C ASP A 211 -2.03 2.73 -16.04
N PRO A 212 -1.44 2.69 -17.24
CA PRO A 212 -2.20 2.49 -18.47
C PRO A 212 -2.75 1.07 -18.63
N SER A 213 -2.33 0.13 -17.80
CA SER A 213 -2.68 -1.30 -17.94
C SER A 213 -4.02 -1.70 -17.30
N ASP A 214 -4.62 -0.86 -16.46
CA ASP A 214 -5.78 -1.23 -15.64
C ASP A 214 -7.14 -0.65 -16.10
N TRP A 215 -7.23 -0.13 -17.33
CA TRP A 215 -8.51 0.32 -17.89
C TRP A 215 -9.31 -0.85 -18.49
N HIS A 216 -9.48 -1.92 -17.72
CA HIS A 216 -10.47 -2.96 -18.04
C HIS A 216 -11.67 -2.79 -17.11
N VAL A 217 -12.61 -1.98 -17.57
CA VAL A 217 -13.97 -1.92 -17.04
C VAL A 217 -14.77 -3.09 -17.61
#